data_289d2aabcc837b099aea9ebe6791b0b1
#
_entry.id   289d2aabcc837b099aea9ebe6791b0b1
#
_cell.length_a   1.000
_cell.length_b   1.000
_cell.length_c   1.000
_cell.angle_alpha   90.00
_cell.angle_beta   90.00
_cell.angle_gamma   90.00
#
_symmetry.space_group_name_H-M   'P 1'
#
loop_
_entity.id
_entity.type
_entity.pdbx_description
1 polymer ?
#
loop_
_entity_poly.entity_id
_entity_poly.type
_entity_poly.pdbx_seq_one_letter_code
_entity_poly.pdbx_strand_id
1 'polypeptide(L)'
;MAGTLWLTGQILPVSLAWIIAIIARLLVTGCLHEDGLADFLDGFGGGTTRERTLAIMKDSHIGSYGVIGLIFYFLLLLQMRNLPLNFLCILVFCGDCWCKFCTSQLINCLPYARKEEDSKLKSCTPHESPGIDIRLHLRIASFRLTPAGK
;
A
#
# COMPACT_ATOMS: atom_id res chain seq x y z
N MET A 1 -3.07 12.68 -1.77
CA MET A 1 -2.42 12.90 -3.08
C MET A 1 -3.36 13.55 -4.11
N ALA A 2 -4.54 12.99 -4.44
CA ALA A 2 -5.46 13.56 -5.44
C ALA A 2 -5.89 15.01 -5.13
N GLY A 3 -6.19 15.33 -3.87
CA GLY A 3 -6.58 16.69 -3.47
C GLY A 3 -5.48 17.74 -3.64
N THR A 4 -4.22 17.40 -3.28
CA THR A 4 -3.07 18.29 -3.50
C THR A 4 -2.81 18.51 -4.99
N LEU A 5 -2.91 17.45 -5.80
CA LEU A 5 -2.78 17.52 -7.24
C LEU A 5 -3.84 18.42 -7.87
N TRP A 6 -5.11 18.24 -7.48
CA TRP A 6 -6.20 19.04 -8.01
C TRP A 6 -6.03 20.53 -7.67
N LEU A 7 -5.71 20.83 -6.42
CA LEU A 7 -5.53 22.21 -5.95
C LEU A 7 -4.36 22.91 -6.65
N THR A 8 -3.19 22.26 -6.70
CA THR A 8 -2.00 22.84 -7.32
C THR A 8 -2.12 22.91 -8.84
N GLY A 9 -2.85 21.97 -9.47
CA GLY A 9 -3.08 21.92 -10.90
C GLY A 9 -4.00 23.03 -11.44
N GLN A 10 -4.71 23.78 -10.56
CA GLN A 10 -5.46 24.97 -10.95
C GLN A 10 -4.56 26.19 -11.20
N ILE A 11 -3.38 26.22 -10.61
CA ILE A 11 -2.48 27.39 -10.61
C ILE A 11 -1.19 27.09 -11.39
N LEU A 12 -0.73 25.85 -11.34
CA LEU A 12 0.56 25.43 -11.87
C LEU A 12 0.39 24.50 -13.09
N PRO A 13 1.40 24.42 -13.97
CA PRO A 13 1.43 23.39 -15.00
C PRO A 13 1.29 21.99 -14.41
N VAL A 14 0.55 21.10 -15.08
CA VAL A 14 0.25 19.73 -14.59
C VAL A 14 1.51 18.96 -14.19
N SER A 15 2.60 19.13 -14.94
CA SER A 15 3.88 18.48 -14.64
C SER A 15 4.46 18.90 -13.29
N LEU A 16 4.38 20.17 -12.94
CA LEU A 16 4.85 20.69 -11.66
C LEU A 16 3.89 20.31 -10.52
N ALA A 17 2.59 20.44 -10.75
CA ALA A 17 1.56 20.02 -9.81
C ALA A 17 1.68 18.54 -9.45
N TRP A 18 2.02 17.69 -10.43
CA TRP A 18 2.25 16.27 -10.23
C TRP A 18 3.45 15.99 -9.32
N ILE A 19 4.58 16.65 -9.55
CA ILE A 19 5.78 16.51 -8.69
C ILE A 19 5.48 16.96 -7.26
N ILE A 20 4.79 18.10 -7.08
CA ILE A 20 4.39 18.59 -5.76
C ILE A 20 3.46 17.59 -5.06
N ALA A 21 2.53 16.98 -5.78
CA ALA A 21 1.63 15.98 -5.22
C ALA A 21 2.38 14.71 -4.77
N ILE A 22 3.41 14.28 -5.51
CA ILE A 22 4.29 13.16 -5.11
C ILE A 22 5.04 13.53 -3.84
N ILE A 23 5.70 14.69 -3.80
CA ILE A 23 6.45 15.15 -2.62
C ILE A 23 5.53 15.24 -1.39
N ALA A 24 4.36 15.85 -1.54
CA ALA A 24 3.38 15.95 -0.45
C ALA A 24 2.96 14.57 0.08
N ARG A 25 2.76 13.60 -0.82
CA ARG A 25 2.47 12.21 -0.42
C ARG A 25 3.62 11.61 0.38
N LEU A 26 4.85 11.73 -0.10
CA LEU A 26 6.03 11.21 0.59
C LEU A 26 6.18 11.79 2.00
N LEU A 27 5.99 13.09 2.14
CA LEU A 27 6.06 13.77 3.44
C LEU A 27 4.95 13.33 4.39
N VAL A 28 3.71 13.23 3.91
CA VAL A 28 2.55 12.83 4.73
C VAL A 28 2.65 11.37 5.17
N THR A 29 3.16 10.47 4.33
CA THR A 29 3.30 9.05 4.65
C THR A 29 4.64 8.71 5.32
N GLY A 30 5.56 9.67 5.43
CA GLY A 30 6.92 9.41 5.92
C GLY A 30 7.66 8.38 5.08
N CYS A 31 7.41 8.35 3.76
CA CYS A 31 7.98 7.38 2.81
C CYS A 31 7.69 5.90 3.13
N LEU A 32 6.72 5.60 4.00
CA LEU A 32 6.42 4.23 4.47
C LEU A 32 6.17 3.24 3.33
N HIS A 33 5.52 3.68 2.25
CA HIS A 33 5.18 2.81 1.13
C HIS A 33 6.39 2.52 0.25
N GLU A 34 7.23 3.52 0.06
CA GLU A 34 8.46 3.45 -0.73
C GLU A 34 9.53 2.63 0.01
N ASP A 35 9.62 2.78 1.33
CA ASP A 35 10.46 1.95 2.20
C ASP A 35 10.04 0.47 2.13
N GLY A 36 8.74 0.19 2.27
CA GLY A 36 8.22 -1.16 2.14
C GLY A 36 8.44 -1.77 0.75
N LEU A 37 8.40 -0.96 -0.32
CA LEU A 37 8.71 -1.42 -1.67
C LEU A 37 10.20 -1.76 -1.81
N ALA A 38 11.10 -0.94 -1.25
CA ALA A 38 12.53 -1.19 -1.25
C ALA A 38 12.87 -2.47 -0.47
N ASP A 39 12.35 -2.61 0.76
CA ASP A 39 12.51 -3.82 1.58
C ASP A 39 12.03 -5.08 0.87
N PHE A 40 10.88 -5.00 0.17
CA PHE A 40 10.33 -6.10 -0.61
C PHE A 40 11.28 -6.51 -1.74
N LEU A 41 11.74 -5.54 -2.53
CA LEU A 41 12.63 -5.81 -3.67
C LEU A 41 13.98 -6.37 -3.22
N ASP A 42 14.58 -5.83 -2.16
CA ASP A 42 15.81 -6.34 -1.59
C ASP A 42 15.62 -7.75 -0.99
N GLY A 43 14.52 -7.97 -0.28
CA GLY A 43 14.21 -9.27 0.32
C GLY A 43 14.03 -10.37 -0.71
N PHE A 44 13.28 -10.10 -1.79
CA PHE A 44 13.03 -11.10 -2.84
C PHE A 44 14.15 -11.17 -3.88
N GLY A 45 14.90 -10.10 -4.09
CA GLY A 45 16.06 -10.09 -4.99
C GLY A 45 17.30 -10.77 -4.39
N GLY A 46 17.53 -10.61 -3.07
CA GLY A 46 18.72 -11.14 -2.38
C GLY A 46 18.47 -12.36 -1.50
N GLY A 47 17.21 -12.70 -1.19
CA GLY A 47 16.84 -13.81 -0.31
C GLY A 47 16.62 -15.11 -1.07
N THR A 48 17.38 -16.15 -0.70
CA THR A 48 17.24 -17.52 -1.27
C THR A 48 16.34 -18.42 -0.42
N THR A 49 16.16 -18.08 0.86
CA THR A 49 15.27 -18.80 1.79
C THR A 49 14.33 -17.81 2.47
N ARG A 50 13.20 -18.31 3.01
CA ARG A 50 12.23 -17.48 3.74
C ARG A 50 12.88 -16.72 4.89
N GLU A 51 13.72 -17.37 5.66
CA GLU A 51 14.41 -16.77 6.81
C GLU A 51 15.35 -15.67 6.37
N ARG A 52 16.10 -15.89 5.28
CA ARG A 52 17.01 -14.89 4.71
C ARG A 52 16.25 -13.70 4.16
N THR A 53 15.14 -13.92 3.42
CA THR A 53 14.27 -12.86 2.91
C THR A 53 13.74 -11.98 4.05
N LEU A 54 13.19 -12.59 5.11
CA LEU A 54 12.68 -11.87 6.28
C LEU A 54 13.80 -11.13 7.04
N ALA A 55 15.02 -11.66 7.09
CA ALA A 55 16.17 -10.99 7.69
C ALA A 55 16.57 -9.75 6.90
N ILE A 56 16.64 -9.84 5.55
CA ILE A 56 16.92 -8.68 4.69
C ILE A 56 15.85 -7.60 4.84
N MET A 57 14.57 -7.96 4.81
CA MET A 57 13.45 -7.01 5.01
C MET A 57 13.41 -6.38 6.41
N LYS A 58 14.15 -6.89 7.39
CA LYS A 58 14.28 -6.31 8.74
C LYS A 58 15.51 -5.39 8.85
N ASP A 59 16.46 -5.54 7.96
CA ASP A 59 17.65 -4.70 7.91
C ASP A 59 17.27 -3.27 7.51
N SER A 60 17.81 -2.28 8.20
CA SER A 60 17.57 -0.86 7.87
C SER A 60 18.42 -0.36 6.71
N HIS A 61 19.32 -1.18 6.16
CA HIS A 61 20.15 -0.82 5.01
C HIS A 61 19.44 -1.15 3.72
N ILE A 62 19.41 -0.17 2.79
CA ILE A 62 18.89 -0.38 1.46
C ILE A 62 19.91 -1.11 0.60
N GLY A 63 19.47 -2.14 -0.09
CA GLY A 63 20.28 -2.89 -1.06
C GLY A 63 20.16 -2.38 -2.48
N SER A 64 20.90 -2.98 -3.40
CA SER A 64 20.92 -2.59 -4.81
C SER A 64 19.58 -2.84 -5.52
N TYR A 65 18.86 -3.90 -5.16
CA TYR A 65 17.55 -4.20 -5.76
C TYR A 65 16.51 -3.14 -5.36
N GLY A 66 16.50 -2.73 -4.09
CA GLY A 66 15.63 -1.67 -3.59
C GLY A 66 15.90 -0.33 -4.27
N VAL A 67 17.18 0.06 -4.38
CA VAL A 67 17.58 1.29 -5.08
C VAL A 67 17.12 1.28 -6.54
N ILE A 68 17.43 0.21 -7.29
CA ILE A 68 17.06 0.09 -8.70
C ILE A 68 15.53 0.12 -8.84
N GLY A 69 14.82 -0.60 -7.98
CA GLY A 69 13.35 -0.63 -7.98
C GLY A 69 12.71 0.72 -7.70
N LEU A 70 13.23 1.48 -6.73
CA LEU A 70 12.76 2.85 -6.45
C LEU A 70 13.02 3.80 -7.62
N ILE A 71 14.17 3.69 -8.30
CA ILE A 71 14.46 4.48 -9.51
C ILE A 71 13.39 4.19 -10.57
N PHE A 72 13.12 2.93 -10.90
CA PHE A 72 12.09 2.58 -11.87
C PHE A 72 10.69 3.03 -11.44
N TYR A 73 10.35 2.87 -10.16
CA TYR A 73 9.08 3.34 -9.60
C TYR A 73 8.89 4.84 -9.83
N PHE A 74 9.87 5.67 -9.50
CA PHE A 74 9.77 7.11 -9.70
C PHE A 74 9.80 7.52 -11.18
N LEU A 75 10.56 6.82 -12.02
CA LEU A 75 10.54 7.05 -13.47
C LEU A 75 9.14 6.78 -14.06
N LEU A 76 8.49 5.68 -13.66
CA LEU A 76 7.13 5.38 -14.09
C LEU A 76 6.12 6.43 -13.59
N LEU A 77 6.23 6.86 -12.33
CA LEU A 77 5.39 7.94 -11.81
C LEU A 77 5.58 9.24 -12.59
N LEU A 78 6.81 9.58 -12.96
CA LEU A 78 7.10 10.80 -13.74
C LEU A 78 6.47 10.77 -15.13
N GLN A 79 6.31 9.60 -15.75
CA GLN A 79 5.65 9.50 -17.06
C GLN A 79 4.14 9.84 -16.99
N MET A 80 3.50 9.65 -15.85
CA MET A 80 2.09 9.97 -15.66
C MET A 80 1.78 11.48 -15.78
N ARG A 81 2.79 12.35 -15.65
CA ARG A 81 2.65 13.82 -15.80
C ARG A 81 2.10 14.26 -17.16
N ASN A 82 2.18 13.40 -18.18
CA ASN A 82 1.69 13.68 -19.53
C ASN A 82 0.18 13.47 -19.68
N LEU A 83 -0.49 12.97 -18.65
CA LEU A 83 -1.94 12.74 -18.65
C LEU A 83 -2.69 14.05 -18.33
N PRO A 84 -3.94 14.21 -18.84
CA PRO A 84 -4.79 15.34 -18.49
C PRO A 84 -5.06 15.37 -16.97
N LEU A 85 -5.11 16.59 -16.38
CA LEU A 85 -5.24 16.77 -14.94
C LEU A 85 -6.44 16.02 -14.35
N ASN A 86 -7.62 16.12 -14.96
CA ASN A 86 -8.84 15.46 -14.46
C ASN A 86 -8.70 13.95 -14.47
N PHE A 87 -8.15 13.37 -15.53
CA PHE A 87 -7.91 11.94 -15.63
C PHE A 87 -6.89 11.47 -14.60
N LEU A 88 -5.82 12.22 -14.39
CA LEU A 88 -4.78 11.94 -13.43
C LEU A 88 -5.32 11.97 -11.98
N CYS A 89 -6.18 12.94 -11.65
CA CYS A 89 -6.84 13.01 -10.33
C CYS A 89 -7.73 11.81 -10.06
N ILE A 90 -8.54 11.40 -11.05
CA ILE A 90 -9.41 10.21 -10.94
C ILE A 90 -8.57 8.94 -10.78
N LEU A 91 -7.53 8.79 -11.61
CA LEU A 91 -6.65 7.61 -11.58
C LEU A 91 -5.97 7.45 -10.23
N VAL A 92 -5.44 8.55 -9.67
CA VAL A 92 -4.79 8.56 -8.34
C VAL A 92 -5.80 8.24 -7.25
N PHE A 93 -6.98 8.85 -7.28
CA PHE A 93 -8.00 8.60 -6.27
C PHE A 93 -8.48 7.15 -6.28
N CYS A 94 -8.84 6.63 -7.45
CA CYS A 94 -9.29 5.24 -7.60
C CYS A 94 -8.18 4.25 -7.26
N GLY A 95 -6.94 4.52 -7.69
CA GLY A 95 -5.78 3.69 -7.39
C GLY A 95 -5.48 3.62 -5.89
N ASP A 96 -5.46 4.75 -5.19
CA ASP A 96 -5.25 4.80 -3.74
C ASP A 96 -6.35 4.03 -2.98
N CYS A 97 -7.62 4.19 -3.37
CA CYS A 97 -8.74 3.46 -2.76
C CYS A 97 -8.63 1.96 -3.01
N TRP A 98 -8.33 1.55 -4.24
CA TRP A 98 -8.20 0.15 -4.63
C TRP A 98 -7.04 -0.53 -3.91
N CYS A 99 -5.86 0.09 -3.87
CA CYS A 99 -4.70 -0.46 -3.15
C CYS A 99 -4.98 -0.66 -1.67
N LYS A 100 -5.63 0.30 -1.00
CA LYS A 100 -5.99 0.18 0.42
C LYS A 100 -7.01 -0.93 0.66
N PHE A 101 -7.99 -1.05 -0.23
CA PHE A 101 -8.96 -2.14 -0.17
C PHE A 101 -8.27 -3.51 -0.29
N CYS A 102 -7.42 -3.70 -1.30
CA CYS A 102 -6.67 -4.95 -1.49
C CYS A 102 -5.78 -5.27 -0.27
N THR A 103 -5.05 -4.28 0.25
CA THR A 103 -4.19 -4.46 1.43
C THR A 103 -5.01 -4.87 2.66
N SER A 104 -6.16 -4.25 2.88
CA SER A 104 -7.06 -4.62 3.97
C SER A 104 -7.56 -6.07 3.85
N GLN A 105 -7.90 -6.52 2.63
CA GLN A 105 -8.31 -7.92 2.41
C GLN A 105 -7.15 -8.90 2.66
N LEU A 106 -5.93 -8.57 2.22
CA LEU A 106 -4.76 -9.41 2.45
C LEU A 106 -4.48 -9.59 3.95
N ILE A 107 -4.55 -8.52 4.75
CA ILE A 107 -4.36 -8.58 6.21
C ILE A 107 -5.41 -9.47 6.86
N ASN A 108 -6.66 -9.44 6.38
CA ASN A 108 -7.74 -10.24 6.94
C ASN A 108 -7.69 -11.72 6.51
N CYS A 109 -7.13 -12.02 5.33
CA CYS A 109 -7.17 -13.37 4.76
C CYS A 109 -5.88 -14.17 5.03
N LEU A 110 -4.74 -13.50 5.24
CA LEU A 110 -3.45 -14.16 5.36
C LEU A 110 -2.91 -14.10 6.80
N PRO A 111 -2.35 -15.22 7.31
CA PRO A 111 -1.68 -15.20 8.60
C PRO A 111 -0.40 -14.37 8.51
N TYR A 112 -0.09 -13.68 9.59
CA TYR A 112 1.13 -12.87 9.65
C TYR A 112 2.39 -13.74 9.55
N ALA A 113 3.31 -13.38 8.65
CA ALA A 113 4.46 -14.22 8.31
C ALA A 113 5.56 -14.22 9.38
N ARG A 114 5.62 -13.19 10.25
CA ARG A 114 6.60 -13.08 11.35
C ARG A 114 6.01 -13.55 12.67
N LYS A 115 6.87 -14.08 13.58
CA LYS A 115 6.47 -14.31 14.96
C LYS A 115 6.22 -12.97 15.66
N GLU A 116 5.23 -12.90 16.56
CA GLU A 116 4.83 -11.66 17.25
C GLU A 116 5.98 -10.97 17.99
N GLU A 117 6.94 -11.74 18.51
CA GLU A 117 8.12 -11.20 19.22
C GLU A 117 9.06 -10.37 18.34
N ASP A 118 9.04 -10.60 17.03
CA ASP A 118 9.94 -9.97 16.04
C ASP A 118 9.28 -8.85 15.23
N SER A 119 8.00 -8.55 15.50
CA SER A 119 7.22 -7.59 14.73
C SER A 119 7.49 -6.15 15.17
N LYS A 120 7.88 -5.29 14.21
CA LYS A 120 7.96 -3.83 14.40
C LYS A 120 6.58 -3.19 14.68
N LEU A 121 5.48 -3.92 14.42
CA LEU A 121 4.09 -3.47 14.54
C LEU A 121 3.50 -3.64 15.94
N LYS A 122 4.25 -4.15 16.92
CA LYS A 122 3.78 -4.35 18.30
C LYS A 122 3.23 -3.11 18.99
N SER A 123 3.56 -1.92 18.48
CA SER A 123 3.08 -0.64 19.05
C SER A 123 1.78 -0.11 18.42
N CYS A 124 1.30 -0.70 17.33
CA CYS A 124 0.16 -0.17 16.56
C CYS A 124 -1.09 -1.05 16.62
N THR A 125 -1.01 -2.29 17.11
CA THR A 125 -2.20 -3.12 17.29
C THR A 125 -2.62 -3.04 18.76
N PRO A 126 -3.80 -2.51 19.06
CA PRO A 126 -4.44 -2.79 20.34
C PRO A 126 -4.64 -4.31 20.40
N HIS A 127 -4.23 -4.88 21.53
CA HIS A 127 -4.44 -6.25 21.93
C HIS A 127 -5.82 -6.75 21.48
N GLU A 128 -5.83 -7.85 20.71
CA GLU A 128 -7.01 -8.65 20.35
C GLU A 128 -8.19 -7.86 19.73
N SER A 129 -8.13 -7.62 18.44
CA SER A 129 -9.39 -7.67 17.69
C SER A 129 -9.68 -9.14 17.38
N PRO A 130 -10.80 -9.71 17.84
CA PRO A 130 -11.27 -10.98 17.32
C PRO A 130 -11.44 -10.78 15.81
N GLY A 131 -10.69 -11.54 15.01
CA GLY A 131 -10.76 -11.46 13.56
C GLY A 131 -12.24 -11.46 13.18
N ILE A 132 -12.65 -10.48 12.37
CA ILE A 132 -14.01 -10.44 11.85
C ILE A 132 -14.20 -11.78 11.15
N ASP A 133 -14.96 -12.65 11.78
CA ASP A 133 -15.21 -14.00 11.25
C ASP A 133 -16.05 -13.83 9.97
N ILE A 134 -15.36 -13.81 8.83
CA ILE A 134 -15.99 -13.73 7.51
C ILE A 134 -17.05 -14.84 7.37
N ARG A 135 -16.86 -15.96 8.07
CA ARG A 135 -17.86 -17.04 8.14
C ARG A 135 -19.13 -16.58 8.85
N LEU A 136 -19.03 -15.69 9.83
CA LEU A 136 -20.19 -15.13 10.52
C LEU A 136 -20.95 -14.17 9.59
N HIS A 137 -20.27 -13.32 8.83
CA HIS A 137 -20.90 -12.44 7.84
C HIS A 137 -21.53 -13.20 6.69
N LEU A 138 -20.89 -14.26 6.19
CA LEU A 138 -21.47 -15.14 5.18
C LEU A 138 -22.67 -15.93 5.72
N ARG A 139 -22.66 -16.34 6.98
CA ARG A 139 -23.81 -16.96 7.63
C ARG A 139 -24.97 -15.99 7.82
N ILE A 140 -24.72 -14.75 8.19
CA ILE A 140 -25.74 -13.71 8.32
C ILE A 140 -26.32 -13.35 6.94
N ALA A 141 -25.50 -13.28 5.90
CA ALA A 141 -25.95 -13.05 4.53
C ALA A 141 -26.80 -14.22 4.00
N SER A 142 -26.41 -15.47 4.27
CA SER A 142 -27.18 -16.65 3.87
C SER A 142 -28.51 -16.79 4.63
N PHE A 143 -28.55 -16.37 5.89
CA PHE A 143 -29.79 -16.37 6.69
C PHE A 143 -30.84 -15.34 6.19
N ARG A 144 -30.38 -14.24 5.57
CA ARG A 144 -31.29 -13.24 4.95
C ARG A 144 -31.83 -13.66 3.58
N LEU A 145 -31.24 -14.68 2.94
CA LEU A 145 -31.65 -15.16 1.63
C LEU A 145 -32.58 -16.40 1.67
N THR A 146 -32.88 -16.93 2.85
CA THR A 146 -33.92 -17.93 3.00
C THR A 146 -35.26 -17.23 3.17
N PRO A 147 -36.18 -17.27 2.19
CA PRO A 147 -37.52 -16.77 2.36
C PRO A 147 -38.23 -17.66 3.41
N ALA A 148 -38.84 -17.02 4.39
CA ALA A 148 -39.74 -17.67 5.32
C ALA A 148 -40.89 -18.29 4.50
N GLY A 149 -40.77 -19.57 4.24
CA GLY A 149 -41.74 -20.36 3.50
C GLY A 149 -42.48 -21.31 4.44
N LYS A 150 -43.76 -21.02 4.67
CA LYS A 150 -44.92 -21.85 5.04
C LYS A 150 -44.68 -23.07 5.94
#